data_4b27a79751a746022414af35f7091970
#
_entry.id   4b27a79751a746022414af35f7091970
#
_cell.length_a   1.000
_cell.length_b   1.000
_cell.length_c   1.000
_cell.angle_alpha   90.00
_cell.angle_beta   90.00
_cell.angle_gamma   90.00
#
_symmetry.space_group_name_H-M   'P 1'
#
loop_
_entity.id
_entity.type
_entity.pdbx_description
1 polymer ?
#
loop_
_entity_poly.entity_id
_entity_poly.type
_entity_poly.pdbx_seq_one_letter_code
_entity_poly.pdbx_strand_id
1 'polypeptide(L)'
;MGNYADNAYYWMKRNGHAPKYEHAGIYCIKVDDKIVYVGKSRNMLRRIAAHYAHIQMGTETKYRILSEARRKGHSLGFDVLYYAKSKRYADINTELGEKEGEYIRMYSPILNT
;
A
#
# COMPACT_ATOMS: atom_id res chain seq x y z
N MET A 1 -20.99 4.59 11.89
CA MET A 1 -20.92 4.41 10.45
C MET A 1 -19.46 4.29 10.02
N GLY A 2 -19.11 3.23 9.34
CA GLY A 2 -17.74 3.03 8.86
C GLY A 2 -17.38 3.98 7.74
N ASN A 3 -16.11 4.36 7.66
CA ASN A 3 -15.61 5.15 6.54
C ASN A 3 -15.17 4.22 5.40
N TYR A 4 -14.74 4.79 4.28
CA TYR A 4 -14.31 4.01 3.11
C TYR A 4 -13.13 3.10 3.45
N ALA A 5 -12.20 3.57 4.28
CA ALA A 5 -11.02 2.78 4.65
C ALA A 5 -11.43 1.53 5.44
N ASP A 6 -12.34 1.67 6.40
CA ASP A 6 -12.82 0.53 7.19
C ASP A 6 -13.57 -0.46 6.31
N ASN A 7 -14.40 0.03 5.40
CA ASN A 7 -15.15 -0.82 4.48
C ASN A 7 -14.20 -1.61 3.58
N ALA A 8 -13.18 -0.97 3.04
CA ALA A 8 -12.19 -1.63 2.20
C ALA A 8 -11.40 -2.68 2.99
N TYR A 9 -11.02 -2.35 4.24
CA TYR A 9 -10.32 -3.28 5.12
C TYR A 9 -11.13 -4.56 5.36
N TYR A 10 -12.40 -4.41 5.74
CA TYR A 10 -13.25 -5.58 6.00
C TYR A 10 -13.52 -6.37 4.72
N TRP A 11 -13.69 -5.69 3.60
CA TRP A 11 -13.85 -6.37 2.32
C TRP A 11 -12.62 -7.23 1.99
N MET A 12 -11.43 -6.67 2.18
CA MET A 12 -10.19 -7.40 1.92
C MET A 12 -10.05 -8.62 2.83
N LYS A 13 -10.40 -8.48 4.10
CA LYS A 13 -10.36 -9.60 5.05
C LYS A 13 -11.31 -10.72 4.63
N ARG A 14 -12.53 -10.38 4.25
CA ARG A 14 -13.52 -11.38 3.82
C ARG A 14 -13.11 -12.09 2.54
N ASN A 15 -12.35 -11.44 1.69
CA ASN A 15 -11.91 -12.02 0.42
C ASN A 15 -10.54 -12.67 0.49
N GLY A 16 -10.07 -12.99 1.70
CA GLY A 16 -8.87 -13.81 1.88
C GLY A 16 -7.55 -13.08 1.78
N HIS A 17 -7.55 -11.76 1.81
CA HIS A 17 -6.31 -10.98 1.72
C HIS A 17 -5.61 -10.79 3.06
N ALA A 18 -6.34 -10.93 4.17
CA ALA A 18 -5.85 -10.62 5.50
C ALA A 18 -4.54 -11.31 5.89
N PRO A 19 -4.40 -12.63 5.73
CA PRO A 19 -3.18 -13.29 6.18
C PRO A 19 -1.92 -12.77 5.51
N LYS A 20 -2.04 -12.36 4.25
CA LYS A 20 -0.89 -11.90 3.47
C LYS A 20 -0.47 -10.47 3.83
N TYR A 21 -1.44 -9.59 4.10
CA TYR A 21 -1.16 -8.16 4.19
C TYR A 21 -1.22 -7.56 5.59
N GLU A 22 -1.61 -8.35 6.60
CA GLU A 22 -1.83 -7.84 7.97
C GLU A 22 -0.53 -7.51 8.72
N HIS A 23 0.60 -8.06 8.28
CA HIS A 23 1.89 -7.89 8.94
C HIS A 23 2.50 -6.51 8.69
N ALA A 24 3.50 -6.17 9.51
CA ALA A 24 4.36 -5.03 9.25
C ALA A 24 5.27 -5.33 8.06
N GLY A 25 5.52 -4.34 7.22
CA GLY A 25 6.38 -4.54 6.07
C GLY A 25 6.36 -3.38 5.10
N ILE A 26 6.89 -3.68 3.92
CA ILE A 26 6.94 -2.75 2.78
C ILE A 26 5.96 -3.28 1.73
N TYR A 27 5.10 -2.41 1.25
CA TYR A 27 4.13 -2.75 0.22
C TYR A 27 4.31 -1.82 -0.98
N CYS A 28 3.65 -2.16 -2.08
CA CYS A 28 3.68 -1.33 -3.27
C CYS A 28 2.30 -1.22 -3.90
N ILE A 29 2.12 -0.16 -4.68
CA ILE A 29 0.97 0.00 -5.57
C ILE A 29 1.50 -0.13 -6.99
N LYS A 30 0.80 -0.92 -7.80
CA LYS A 30 1.17 -1.19 -9.19
C LYS A 30 0.08 -0.67 -10.13
N VAL A 31 0.51 -0.16 -11.28
CA VAL A 31 -0.37 0.12 -12.40
C VAL A 31 0.16 -0.69 -13.57
N ASP A 32 -0.65 -1.60 -14.11
CA ASP A 32 -0.27 -2.52 -15.19
C ASP A 32 1.05 -3.25 -14.86
N ASP A 33 1.15 -3.77 -13.64
CA ASP A 33 2.31 -4.51 -13.13
C ASP A 33 3.57 -3.69 -12.92
N LYS A 34 3.52 -2.38 -13.13
CA LYS A 34 4.64 -1.50 -12.84
C LYS A 34 4.47 -0.87 -11.45
N ILE A 35 5.51 -0.93 -10.63
CA ILE A 35 5.50 -0.33 -9.31
C ILE A 35 5.53 1.20 -9.45
N VAL A 36 4.48 1.87 -8.96
CA VAL A 36 4.36 3.33 -9.03
C VAL A 36 4.43 3.98 -7.64
N TYR A 37 4.30 3.21 -6.57
CA TYR A 37 4.40 3.71 -5.21
C TYR A 37 4.91 2.61 -4.28
N VAL A 38 5.81 2.99 -3.36
CA VAL A 38 6.31 2.10 -2.31
C VAL A 38 6.01 2.76 -0.97
N GLY A 39 5.50 1.99 -0.02
CA GLY A 39 5.18 2.49 1.30
C GLY A 39 5.53 1.50 2.40
N LYS A 40 5.49 1.99 3.64
CA LYS A 40 5.74 1.17 4.83
C LYS A 40 4.56 1.24 5.76
N SER A 41 4.32 0.17 6.51
CA SER A 41 3.27 0.14 7.52
C SER A 41 3.53 -0.98 8.51
N ARG A 42 3.11 -0.76 9.76
CA ARG A 42 3.10 -1.83 10.75
C ARG A 42 1.90 -2.75 10.62
N ASN A 43 0.90 -2.33 9.85
CA ASN A 43 -0.22 -3.17 9.45
C ASN A 43 -0.53 -2.88 7.98
N MET A 44 0.06 -3.67 7.10
CA MET A 44 -0.05 -3.43 5.67
C MET A 44 -1.48 -3.56 5.14
N LEU A 45 -2.23 -4.52 5.64
CA LEU A 45 -3.62 -4.71 5.21
C LEU A 45 -4.44 -3.43 5.45
N ARG A 46 -4.30 -2.86 6.65
CA ARG A 46 -5.04 -1.66 7.02
C ARG A 46 -4.60 -0.45 6.18
N ARG A 47 -3.29 -0.32 5.95
CA ARG A 47 -2.76 0.79 5.16
C ARG A 47 -3.17 0.68 3.70
N ILE A 48 -3.13 -0.53 3.14
CA ILE A 48 -3.57 -0.77 1.76
C ILE A 48 -5.06 -0.47 1.62
N ALA A 49 -5.86 -0.87 2.60
CA ALA A 49 -7.29 -0.55 2.61
C ALA A 49 -7.53 0.96 2.62
N ALA A 50 -6.72 1.71 3.39
CA ALA A 50 -6.82 3.17 3.42
C ALA A 50 -6.47 3.77 2.05
N HIS A 51 -5.41 3.29 1.40
CA HIS A 51 -5.07 3.72 0.04
C HIS A 51 -6.21 3.45 -0.94
N TYR A 52 -6.79 2.26 -0.88
CA TYR A 52 -7.91 1.90 -1.75
C TYR A 52 -9.08 2.87 -1.56
N ALA A 53 -9.42 3.17 -0.32
CA ALA A 53 -10.50 4.11 -0.02
C ALA A 53 -10.21 5.51 -0.57
N HIS A 54 -8.98 5.99 -0.39
CA HIS A 54 -8.57 7.30 -0.92
C HIS A 54 -8.59 7.33 -2.44
N ILE A 55 -8.24 6.24 -3.10
CA ILE A 55 -8.34 6.15 -4.57
C ILE A 55 -9.80 6.28 -5.01
N GLN A 56 -10.73 5.65 -4.30
CA GLN A 56 -12.16 5.79 -4.59
C GLN A 56 -12.62 7.24 -4.48
N MET A 57 -12.08 7.98 -3.50
CA MET A 57 -12.45 9.38 -3.28
C MET A 57 -11.73 10.36 -4.20
N GLY A 58 -10.51 10.03 -4.61
CA GLY A 58 -9.72 10.86 -5.53
C GLY A 58 -9.36 12.24 -4.97
N THR A 59 -9.10 12.35 -3.65
CA THR A 59 -8.97 13.62 -2.98
C THR A 59 -7.59 14.28 -3.06
N GLU A 60 -6.52 13.50 -3.20
CA GLU A 60 -5.15 14.00 -3.28
C GLU A 60 -4.57 13.71 -4.66
N THR A 61 -3.53 14.47 -5.05
CA THR A 61 -2.91 14.32 -6.37
C THR A 61 -2.55 12.88 -6.69
N LYS A 62 -1.86 12.20 -5.78
CA LYS A 62 -1.49 10.79 -5.94
C LYS A 62 -2.73 9.92 -6.21
N TYR A 63 -3.76 10.08 -5.42
CA TYR A 63 -4.96 9.28 -5.54
C TYR A 63 -5.78 9.64 -6.77
N ARG A 64 -5.74 10.90 -7.19
CA ARG A 64 -6.37 11.32 -8.44
C ARG A 64 -5.72 10.66 -9.65
N ILE A 65 -4.40 10.60 -9.67
CA ILE A 65 -3.64 9.94 -10.74
C ILE A 65 -4.04 8.46 -10.81
N LEU A 66 -4.10 7.78 -9.67
CA LEU A 66 -4.45 6.36 -9.61
C LEU A 66 -5.91 6.14 -10.00
N SER A 67 -6.82 7.01 -9.57
CA SER A 67 -8.23 6.95 -9.94
C SER A 67 -8.42 7.14 -11.44
N GLU A 68 -7.71 8.09 -12.04
CA GLU A 68 -7.73 8.32 -13.50
C GLU A 68 -7.24 7.10 -14.27
N ALA A 69 -6.12 6.52 -13.82
CA ALA A 69 -5.57 5.33 -14.47
C ALA A 69 -6.61 4.20 -14.47
N ARG A 70 -7.27 4.00 -13.34
CA ARG A 70 -8.31 2.97 -13.21
C ARG A 70 -9.48 3.22 -14.14
N ARG A 71 -9.95 4.47 -14.25
CA ARG A 71 -11.06 4.84 -15.16
C ARG A 71 -10.69 4.61 -16.60
N LYS A 72 -9.42 4.77 -16.97
CA LYS A 72 -8.96 4.57 -18.35
C LYS A 72 -8.70 3.11 -18.67
N GLY A 73 -9.01 2.20 -17.75
CA GLY A 73 -8.88 0.77 -17.99
C GLY A 73 -7.56 0.15 -17.55
N HIS A 74 -6.67 0.92 -16.90
CA HIS A 74 -5.43 0.36 -16.37
C HIS A 74 -5.71 -0.48 -15.13
N SER A 75 -4.94 -1.53 -14.95
CA SER A 75 -5.07 -2.43 -13.83
C SER A 75 -4.34 -1.87 -12.60
N LEU A 76 -5.04 -1.77 -11.47
CA LEU A 76 -4.43 -1.40 -10.19
C LEU A 76 -4.23 -2.63 -9.35
N GLY A 77 -3.05 -2.73 -8.74
CA GLY A 77 -2.75 -3.84 -7.84
C GLY A 77 -1.95 -3.38 -6.64
N PHE A 78 -1.99 -4.21 -5.60
CA PHE A 78 -1.19 -4.01 -4.38
C PHE A 78 -0.41 -5.29 -4.14
N ASP A 79 0.83 -5.14 -3.67
CA ASP A 79 1.64 -6.32 -3.36
C ASP A 79 2.56 -6.02 -2.18
N VAL A 80 3.11 -7.09 -1.61
CA VAL A 80 4.06 -6.98 -0.50
C VAL A 80 5.46 -7.18 -1.05
N LEU A 81 6.36 -6.25 -0.75
CA LEU A 81 7.76 -6.34 -1.13
C LEU A 81 8.63 -6.95 -0.03
N TYR A 82 8.23 -6.76 1.23
CA TYR A 82 9.05 -7.19 2.35
C TYR A 82 8.20 -7.32 3.61
N TYR A 83 8.39 -8.40 4.36
CA TYR A 83 7.79 -8.59 5.67
C TYR A 83 8.81 -8.29 6.75
N ALA A 84 8.45 -7.46 7.74
CA ALA A 84 9.35 -7.12 8.84
C ALA A 84 9.74 -8.38 9.62
N LYS A 85 11.01 -8.46 10.00
CA LYS A 85 11.57 -9.57 10.77
C LYS A 85 11.73 -9.24 12.24
N SER A 86 11.88 -7.97 12.59
CA SER A 86 11.99 -7.51 13.96
C SER A 86 10.68 -7.69 14.72
N LYS A 87 10.76 -7.86 16.03
CA LYS A 87 9.60 -8.07 16.88
C LYS A 87 9.33 -6.89 17.81
N ARG A 88 10.35 -6.08 18.09
CA ARG A 88 10.23 -4.91 18.96
C ARG A 88 9.82 -3.70 18.14
N TYR A 89 8.93 -2.90 18.71
CA TYR A 89 8.36 -1.72 18.04
C TYR A 89 9.45 -0.79 17.45
N ALA A 90 10.44 -0.44 18.27
CA ALA A 90 11.49 0.48 17.82
C ALA A 90 12.32 -0.11 16.68
N ASP A 91 12.59 -1.41 16.76
CA ASP A 91 13.38 -2.11 15.74
C ASP A 91 12.60 -2.22 14.43
N ILE A 92 11.30 -2.46 14.51
CA ILE A 92 10.43 -2.50 13.32
C ILE A 92 10.47 -1.15 12.59
N ASN A 93 10.35 -0.04 13.31
CA ASN A 93 10.38 1.29 12.69
C ASN A 93 11.70 1.54 11.97
N THR A 94 12.82 1.19 12.58
CA THR A 94 14.14 1.34 11.97
C THR A 94 14.26 0.45 10.73
N GLU A 95 13.88 -0.81 10.86
CA GLU A 95 13.93 -1.78 9.76
C GLU A 95 13.09 -1.30 8.57
N LEU A 96 11.86 -0.87 8.82
CA LEU A 96 10.95 -0.43 7.76
C LEU A 96 11.47 0.84 7.08
N GLY A 97 12.04 1.78 7.84
CA GLY A 97 12.61 2.99 7.26
C GLY A 97 13.76 2.69 6.30
N GLU A 98 14.64 1.79 6.69
CA GLU A 98 15.77 1.37 5.87
C GLU A 98 15.30 0.64 4.61
N LYS A 99 14.39 -0.31 4.76
CA LYS A 99 13.88 -1.10 3.63
C LYS A 99 13.08 -0.26 2.66
N GLU A 100 12.25 0.65 3.16
CA GLU A 100 11.51 1.56 2.29
C GLU A 100 12.47 2.36 1.42
N GLY A 101 13.52 2.92 2.02
CA GLY A 101 14.51 3.67 1.28
C GLY A 101 15.20 2.83 0.21
N GLU A 102 15.55 1.58 0.53
CA GLU A 102 16.16 0.66 -0.44
C GLU A 102 15.25 0.42 -1.64
N TYR A 103 13.97 0.14 -1.40
CA TYR A 103 13.03 -0.15 -2.48
C TYR A 103 12.69 1.08 -3.30
N ILE A 104 12.61 2.26 -2.67
CA ILE A 104 12.41 3.51 -3.40
C ILE A 104 13.57 3.77 -4.34
N ARG A 105 14.81 3.55 -3.89
CA ARG A 105 15.98 3.70 -4.75
C ARG A 105 16.01 2.68 -5.88
N MET A 106 15.59 1.45 -5.57
CA MET A 106 15.59 0.36 -6.55
C MET A 106 14.58 0.58 -7.67
N TYR A 107 13.38 1.02 -7.34
CA TYR A 107 12.28 1.11 -8.30
C TYR A 107 12.01 2.52 -8.80
N SER A 108 12.51 3.54 -8.12
CA SER A 108 12.24 4.95 -8.45
C SER A 108 10.75 5.19 -8.75
N PRO A 109 9.85 4.85 -7.80
CA PRO A 109 8.42 4.92 -8.09
C PRO A 109 7.98 6.36 -8.31
N ILE A 110 7.21 6.58 -9.37
CA ILE A 110 6.85 7.92 -9.81
C ILE A 110 6.02 8.69 -8.76
N LEU A 111 5.25 8.00 -7.93
CA LEU A 111 4.38 8.65 -6.94
C LEU A 111 5.06 8.86 -5.58
N ASN A 112 6.32 8.48 -5.41
CA ASN A 112 7.08 8.70 -4.18
C ASN A 112 7.86 10.03 -4.17
N THR A 113 7.75 10.81 -5.21
CA THR A 113 8.45 12.11 -5.33
C THR A 113 7.65 13.26 -4.76
#